data_33225f43398f43b321168de11b746d5d
#
_entry.id   33225f43398f43b321168de11b746d5d
#
_cell.length_a   1.000
_cell.length_b   1.000
_cell.length_c   1.000
_cell.angle_alpha   90.00
_cell.angle_beta   90.00
_cell.angle_gamma   90.00
#
_symmetry.space_group_name_H-M   'P 1'
#
loop_
_entity.id
_entity.type
_entity.pdbx_description
1 polymer ?
#
loop_
_entity_poly.entity_id
_entity_poly.type
_entity_poly.pdbx_seq_one_letter_code
_entity_poly.pdbx_strand_id
1 'polypeptide(L)'
;MAPIPPPTSAMQPVLRALRLPQFGWGSKIAAMVLAVIVVLTLLAQWIAPHDPLTMNPMVRLKGPIEGHPLGTDNFGRDIFSRVLIGGQLSLIIGLATAVVSVLLGLVIGMVAGFFRTADAIIMRMMDALMAIPSIPARPVRPMR
;
A
#
# COMPACT_ATOMS: atom_id res chain seq x y z
N MET A 1 -7.89 -53.26 -18.14
CA MET A 1 -6.82 -52.28 -18.52
C MET A 1 -7.55 -51.00 -18.89
N ALA A 2 -7.61 -50.02 -17.95
CA ALA A 2 -8.32 -48.76 -18.18
C ALA A 2 -7.49 -47.86 -19.09
N PRO A 3 -8.07 -47.15 -20.08
CA PRO A 3 -7.32 -46.30 -20.99
C PRO A 3 -6.78 -45.10 -20.21
N ILE A 4 -5.51 -44.81 -20.40
CA ILE A 4 -4.84 -43.62 -19.84
C ILE A 4 -5.47 -42.36 -20.49
N PRO A 5 -6.03 -41.43 -19.73
CA PRO A 5 -6.62 -40.23 -20.31
C PRO A 5 -5.53 -39.38 -20.97
N PRO A 6 -5.83 -38.70 -22.09
CA PRO A 6 -4.86 -37.91 -22.81
C PRO A 6 -4.36 -36.74 -21.96
N PRO A 7 -3.05 -36.38 -22.05
CA PRO A 7 -2.40 -35.36 -21.19
C PRO A 7 -3.00 -33.95 -21.33
N THR A 8 -3.83 -33.70 -22.34
CA THR A 8 -4.51 -32.43 -22.58
C THR A 8 -5.56 -32.07 -21.53
N SER A 9 -6.12 -33.04 -20.78
CA SER A 9 -7.14 -32.77 -19.77
C SER A 9 -6.56 -32.14 -18.48
N ALA A 10 -5.29 -32.43 -18.17
CA ALA A 10 -4.63 -31.88 -16.98
C ALA A 10 -4.14 -30.45 -17.16
N MET A 11 -3.94 -29.98 -18.39
CA MET A 11 -3.47 -28.62 -18.69
C MET A 11 -4.59 -27.57 -18.75
N GLN A 12 -5.82 -27.98 -18.92
CA GLN A 12 -6.96 -27.06 -19.05
C GLN A 12 -7.24 -26.20 -17.81
N PRO A 13 -7.10 -26.70 -16.55
CA PRO A 13 -7.29 -25.84 -15.36
C PRO A 13 -6.17 -24.80 -15.22
N VAL A 14 -4.93 -25.11 -15.63
CA VAL A 14 -3.81 -24.19 -15.58
C VAL A 14 -3.97 -23.05 -16.61
N LEU A 15 -4.41 -23.38 -17.83
CA LEU A 15 -4.69 -22.39 -18.86
C LEU A 15 -5.91 -21.53 -18.54
N ARG A 16 -6.89 -22.05 -17.79
CA ARG A 16 -8.01 -21.24 -17.25
C ARG A 16 -7.58 -20.30 -16.14
N ALA A 17 -6.62 -20.68 -15.29
CA ALA A 17 -6.07 -19.82 -14.26
C ALA A 17 -5.23 -18.67 -14.85
N LEU A 18 -4.63 -18.85 -16.04
CA LEU A 18 -3.91 -17.83 -16.78
C LEU A 18 -4.83 -16.91 -17.63
N ARG A 19 -6.14 -17.16 -17.69
CA ARG A 19 -7.06 -16.17 -18.22
C ARG A 19 -7.01 -14.95 -17.30
N LEU A 20 -6.32 -13.92 -17.77
CA LEU A 20 -6.34 -12.59 -17.16
C LEU A 20 -7.79 -12.25 -16.79
N PRO A 21 -8.08 -11.94 -15.52
CA PRO A 21 -9.43 -11.58 -15.11
C PRO A 21 -9.92 -10.49 -16.08
N GLN A 22 -11.05 -10.73 -16.73
CA GLN A 22 -11.68 -9.69 -17.54
C GLN A 22 -11.94 -8.54 -16.60
N PHE A 23 -11.14 -7.48 -16.73
CA PHE A 23 -11.26 -6.28 -15.93
C PHE A 23 -12.67 -5.74 -16.10
N GLY A 24 -13.52 -6.00 -15.12
CA GLY A 24 -14.87 -5.45 -15.07
C GLY A 24 -14.81 -3.92 -15.07
N TRP A 25 -15.89 -3.26 -15.41
CA TRP A 25 -15.98 -1.79 -15.41
C TRP A 25 -15.52 -1.16 -14.10
N GLY A 26 -15.81 -1.79 -12.95
CA GLY A 26 -15.34 -1.36 -11.63
C GLY A 26 -13.82 -1.33 -11.51
N SER A 27 -13.12 -2.32 -12.03
CA SER A 27 -11.66 -2.38 -12.01
C SER A 27 -11.02 -1.29 -12.89
N LYS A 28 -11.63 -0.98 -14.04
CA LYS A 28 -11.15 0.11 -14.92
C LYS A 28 -11.33 1.47 -14.25
N ILE A 29 -12.46 1.69 -13.58
CA ILE A 29 -12.72 2.91 -12.82
C ILE A 29 -11.72 3.04 -11.68
N ALA A 30 -11.51 1.98 -10.90
CA ALA A 30 -10.55 1.98 -9.80
C ALA A 30 -9.12 2.26 -10.28
N ALA A 31 -8.69 1.64 -11.38
CA ALA A 31 -7.39 1.90 -11.98
C ALA A 31 -7.25 3.34 -12.49
N MET A 32 -8.30 3.88 -13.08
CA MET A 32 -8.33 5.28 -13.54
C MET A 32 -8.22 6.26 -12.37
N VAL A 33 -8.99 6.05 -11.29
CA VAL A 33 -8.93 6.88 -10.09
C VAL A 33 -7.54 6.82 -9.47
N LEU A 34 -6.96 5.61 -9.34
CA LEU A 34 -5.61 5.46 -8.83
C LEU A 34 -4.58 6.19 -9.69
N ALA A 35 -4.67 6.05 -11.02
CA ALA A 35 -3.78 6.74 -11.95
C ALA A 35 -3.87 8.26 -11.81
N VAL A 36 -5.08 8.80 -11.68
CA VAL A 36 -5.30 10.25 -11.45
C VAL A 36 -4.65 10.71 -10.15
N ILE A 37 -4.83 9.96 -9.05
CA ILE A 37 -4.21 10.30 -7.75
C ILE A 37 -2.68 10.29 -7.88
N VAL A 38 -2.11 9.25 -8.51
CA VAL A 38 -0.65 9.16 -8.70
C VAL A 38 -0.13 10.32 -9.54
N VAL A 39 -0.80 10.64 -10.64
CA VAL A 39 -0.38 11.77 -11.50
C VAL A 39 -0.46 13.10 -10.77
N LEU A 40 -1.56 13.37 -10.04
CA LEU A 40 -1.71 14.60 -9.26
C LEU A 40 -0.62 14.74 -8.18
N THR A 41 -0.28 13.64 -7.50
CA THR A 41 0.77 13.65 -6.48
C THR A 41 2.16 13.78 -7.07
N LEU A 42 2.45 13.20 -8.23
CA LEU A 42 3.73 13.40 -8.91
C LEU A 42 3.92 14.85 -9.40
N LEU A 43 2.84 15.47 -9.84
CA LEU A 43 2.83 16.86 -10.27
C LEU A 43 2.61 17.86 -9.11
N ALA A 44 2.60 17.39 -7.85
CA ALA A 44 2.28 18.19 -6.68
C ALA A 44 3.09 19.48 -6.57
N GLN A 45 4.39 19.43 -6.86
CA GLN A 45 5.27 20.62 -6.80
C GLN A 45 4.90 21.72 -7.80
N TRP A 46 4.22 21.35 -8.89
CA TRP A 46 3.84 22.29 -9.96
C TRP A 46 2.40 22.77 -9.81
N ILE A 47 1.58 21.96 -9.15
CA ILE A 47 0.14 22.23 -8.95
C ILE A 47 -0.11 22.93 -7.62
N ALA A 48 0.72 22.69 -6.59
CA ALA A 48 0.53 23.28 -5.26
C ALA A 48 0.72 24.81 -5.31
N PRO A 49 -0.32 25.59 -4.99
CA PRO A 49 -0.23 27.05 -5.07
C PRO A 49 0.63 27.67 -3.98
N HIS A 50 0.79 26.97 -2.85
CA HIS A 50 1.50 27.47 -1.68
C HIS A 50 2.49 26.42 -1.13
N ASP A 51 3.54 26.90 -0.46
CA ASP A 51 4.43 26.06 0.32
C ASP A 51 3.63 25.43 1.50
N PRO A 52 3.59 24.09 1.63
CA PRO A 52 2.82 23.40 2.67
C PRO A 52 3.31 23.69 4.09
N LEU A 53 4.51 24.26 4.26
CA LEU A 53 5.10 24.59 5.55
C LEU A 53 4.86 26.03 5.97
N THR A 54 4.48 26.92 5.05
CA THR A 54 4.24 28.33 5.34
C THR A 54 3.02 28.49 6.24
N MET A 55 3.24 29.11 7.41
CA MET A 55 2.21 29.39 8.40
C MET A 55 1.67 30.81 8.22
N ASN A 56 0.35 30.95 8.18
CA ASN A 56 -0.30 32.26 8.15
C ASN A 56 -1.43 32.34 9.20
N PRO A 57 -1.15 32.88 10.40
CA PRO A 57 -2.13 32.97 11.48
C PRO A 57 -3.40 33.73 11.12
N MET A 58 -3.34 34.64 10.15
CA MET A 58 -4.48 35.50 9.76
C MET A 58 -5.59 34.73 9.04
N VAL A 59 -5.25 33.59 8.41
CA VAL A 59 -6.19 32.75 7.67
C VAL A 59 -6.44 31.42 8.39
N ARG A 60 -6.12 31.32 9.66
CA ARG A 60 -6.29 30.13 10.48
C ARG A 60 -7.73 29.64 10.50
N LEU A 61 -7.93 28.32 10.34
CA LEU A 61 -9.23 27.64 10.42
C LEU A 61 -10.31 28.24 9.51
N LYS A 62 -9.92 28.79 8.38
CA LYS A 62 -10.87 29.25 7.37
C LYS A 62 -11.25 28.11 6.45
N GLY A 63 -12.55 28.05 6.09
CA GLY A 63 -13.04 27.18 5.03
C GLY A 63 -12.45 27.55 3.66
N PRO A 64 -12.99 26.95 2.58
CA PRO A 64 -12.56 27.30 1.23
C PRO A 64 -12.67 28.82 0.97
N ILE A 65 -11.55 29.45 0.67
CA ILE A 65 -11.44 30.86 0.32
C ILE A 65 -10.57 31.02 -0.91
N GLU A 66 -10.57 32.20 -1.49
CA GLU A 66 -9.71 32.51 -2.64
C GLU A 66 -8.23 32.24 -2.29
N GLY A 67 -7.54 31.50 -3.13
CA GLY A 67 -6.17 31.02 -2.88
C GLY A 67 -6.05 29.73 -2.04
N HIS A 68 -7.10 29.31 -1.32
CA HIS A 68 -7.09 28.09 -0.50
C HIS A 68 -8.33 27.23 -0.79
N PRO A 69 -8.32 26.42 -1.87
CA PRO A 69 -9.50 25.69 -2.35
C PRO A 69 -10.07 24.67 -1.36
N LEU A 70 -9.25 24.10 -0.49
CA LEU A 70 -9.69 23.21 0.60
C LEU A 70 -9.64 23.88 1.99
N GLY A 71 -9.40 25.21 2.02
CA GLY A 71 -9.26 25.93 3.27
C GLY A 71 -7.91 25.75 3.94
N THR A 72 -7.83 26.16 5.22
CA THR A 72 -6.59 26.20 5.99
C THR A 72 -6.70 25.45 7.31
N ASP A 73 -5.57 24.95 7.80
CA ASP A 73 -5.47 24.19 9.05
C ASP A 73 -5.36 25.10 10.30
N ASN A 74 -5.11 24.46 11.46
CA ASN A 74 -4.91 25.14 12.75
C ASN A 74 -3.74 26.13 12.79
N PHE A 75 -2.83 26.07 11.82
CA PHE A 75 -1.68 26.94 11.70
C PHE A 75 -1.80 27.92 10.52
N GLY A 76 -2.95 27.91 9.82
CA GLY A 76 -3.18 28.71 8.62
C GLY A 76 -2.43 28.21 7.39
N ARG A 77 -2.04 26.93 7.36
CA ARG A 77 -1.39 26.30 6.20
C ARG A 77 -2.44 25.83 5.20
N ASP A 78 -2.10 25.89 3.91
CA ASP A 78 -2.99 25.43 2.85
C ASP A 78 -3.16 23.89 2.87
N ILE A 79 -4.40 23.45 3.08
CA ILE A 79 -4.73 22.01 3.15
C ILE A 79 -4.51 21.35 1.78
N PHE A 80 -4.84 22.03 0.68
CA PHE A 80 -4.69 21.47 -0.66
C PHE A 80 -3.22 21.16 -1.00
N SER A 81 -2.33 22.13 -0.80
CA SER A 81 -0.89 21.94 -0.99
C SER A 81 -0.33 20.84 -0.10
N ARG A 82 -0.79 20.75 1.15
CA ARG A 82 -0.38 19.70 2.09
C ARG A 82 -0.82 18.31 1.67
N VAL A 83 -2.03 18.16 1.16
CA VAL A 83 -2.54 16.85 0.68
C VAL A 83 -1.72 16.39 -0.53
N LEU A 84 -1.44 17.28 -1.48
CA LEU A 84 -0.66 16.95 -2.67
C LEU A 84 0.78 16.53 -2.33
N ILE A 85 1.48 17.35 -1.55
CA ILE A 85 2.90 17.07 -1.19
C ILE A 85 3.01 15.93 -0.19
N GLY A 86 2.07 15.81 0.74
CA GLY A 86 1.98 14.64 1.63
C GLY A 86 1.74 13.33 0.87
N GLY A 87 0.90 13.37 -0.18
CA GLY A 87 0.70 12.26 -1.11
C GLY A 87 1.99 11.86 -1.82
N GLN A 88 2.76 12.82 -2.31
CA GLN A 88 4.05 12.58 -2.96
C GLN A 88 5.03 11.88 -2.00
N LEU A 89 5.14 12.38 -0.77
CA LEU A 89 6.00 11.78 0.25
C LEU A 89 5.56 10.35 0.57
N SER A 90 4.25 10.10 0.68
CA SER A 90 3.68 8.77 0.92
C SER A 90 4.00 7.80 -0.22
N LEU A 91 3.94 8.23 -1.48
CA LEU A 91 4.32 7.42 -2.63
C LEU A 91 5.81 7.06 -2.62
N ILE A 92 6.68 8.02 -2.32
CA ILE A 92 8.13 7.80 -2.24
C ILE A 92 8.44 6.78 -1.14
N ILE A 93 7.89 6.96 0.06
CA ILE A 93 8.11 6.05 1.19
C ILE A 93 7.54 4.66 0.87
N GLY A 94 6.32 4.59 0.33
CA GLY A 94 5.69 3.33 -0.04
C GLY A 94 6.49 2.56 -1.10
N LEU A 95 6.96 3.26 -2.14
CA LEU A 95 7.80 2.65 -3.17
C LEU A 95 9.15 2.19 -2.62
N ALA A 96 9.81 3.02 -1.83
CA ALA A 96 11.08 2.67 -1.19
C ALA A 96 10.92 1.43 -0.30
N THR A 97 9.89 1.39 0.52
CA THR A 97 9.58 0.24 1.39
C THR A 97 9.30 -1.01 0.56
N ALA A 98 8.53 -0.91 -0.53
CA ALA A 98 8.24 -2.03 -1.41
C ALA A 98 9.53 -2.59 -2.04
N VAL A 99 10.39 -1.73 -2.57
CA VAL A 99 11.67 -2.14 -3.18
C VAL A 99 12.55 -2.85 -2.15
N VAL A 100 12.73 -2.26 -0.96
CA VAL A 100 13.53 -2.85 0.11
C VAL A 100 12.96 -4.21 0.54
N SER A 101 11.64 -4.30 0.72
CA SER A 101 10.97 -5.54 1.12
C SER A 101 11.13 -6.65 0.06
N VAL A 102 10.99 -6.31 -1.23
CA VAL A 102 11.18 -7.28 -2.32
C VAL A 102 12.62 -7.76 -2.38
N LEU A 103 13.60 -6.84 -2.30
CA LEU A 103 15.02 -7.20 -2.33
C LEU A 103 15.40 -8.09 -1.14
N LEU A 104 15.00 -7.72 0.07
CA LEU A 104 15.26 -8.52 1.26
C LEU A 104 14.56 -9.88 1.18
N GLY A 105 13.29 -9.90 0.79
CA GLY A 105 12.54 -11.14 0.61
C GLY A 105 13.16 -12.08 -0.43
N LEU A 106 13.64 -11.52 -1.55
CA LEU A 106 14.32 -12.28 -2.59
C LEU A 106 15.65 -12.89 -2.08
N VAL A 107 16.48 -12.08 -1.41
CA VAL A 107 17.75 -12.55 -0.85
C VAL A 107 17.52 -13.64 0.19
N ILE A 108 16.62 -13.39 1.14
CA ILE A 108 16.28 -14.36 2.20
C ILE A 108 15.70 -15.63 1.59
N GLY A 109 14.78 -15.50 0.62
CA GLY A 109 14.17 -16.64 -0.07
C GLY A 109 15.16 -17.47 -0.87
N MET A 110 16.12 -16.82 -1.56
CA MET A 110 17.18 -17.55 -2.27
C MET A 110 18.10 -18.28 -1.29
N VAL A 111 18.51 -17.64 -0.21
CA VAL A 111 19.38 -18.27 0.82
C VAL A 111 18.67 -19.44 1.48
N ALA A 112 17.40 -19.32 1.83
CA ALA A 112 16.59 -20.40 2.38
C ALA A 112 16.43 -21.56 1.38
N GLY A 113 16.19 -21.26 0.11
CA GLY A 113 16.02 -22.27 -0.93
C GLY A 113 17.31 -23.04 -1.26
N PHE A 114 18.47 -22.40 -1.13
CA PHE A 114 19.77 -23.05 -1.42
C PHE A 114 20.33 -23.81 -0.21
N PHE A 115 20.16 -23.29 0.99
CA PHE A 115 20.78 -23.84 2.21
C PHE A 115 19.71 -24.37 3.16
N ARG A 116 19.63 -25.69 3.28
CA ARG A 116 18.68 -26.40 4.16
C ARG A 116 18.79 -26.00 5.64
N THR A 117 19.98 -25.61 6.08
CA THR A 117 20.23 -25.12 7.45
C THR A 117 19.68 -23.70 7.65
N ALA A 118 19.82 -22.84 6.64
CA ALA A 118 19.28 -21.48 6.67
C ALA A 118 17.74 -21.51 6.69
N ASP A 119 17.11 -22.38 5.92
CA ASP A 119 15.68 -22.59 5.93
C ASP A 119 15.15 -22.93 7.31
N ALA A 120 15.78 -23.88 8.00
CA ALA A 120 15.39 -24.28 9.36
C ALA A 120 15.51 -23.13 10.40
N ILE A 121 16.51 -22.27 10.25
CA ILE A 121 16.69 -21.10 11.14
C ILE A 121 15.64 -20.04 10.83
N ILE A 122 15.41 -19.73 9.55
CA ILE A 122 14.44 -18.73 9.11
C ILE A 122 13.03 -19.14 9.53
N MET A 123 12.66 -20.42 9.36
CA MET A 123 11.36 -20.93 9.81
C MET A 123 11.18 -20.77 11.32
N ARG A 124 12.19 -21.10 12.14
CA ARG A 124 12.11 -20.89 13.59
C ARG A 124 11.98 -19.43 13.99
N MET A 125 12.66 -18.52 13.27
CA MET A 125 12.48 -17.08 13.50
C MET A 125 11.07 -16.63 13.16
N MET A 126 10.50 -17.10 12.06
CA MET A 126 9.12 -16.77 11.68
C MET A 126 8.11 -17.32 12.69
N ASP A 127 8.28 -18.55 13.16
CA ASP A 127 7.44 -19.14 14.21
C ASP A 127 7.53 -18.31 15.51
N ALA A 128 8.72 -17.87 15.90
CA ALA A 128 8.90 -17.02 17.08
C ALA A 128 8.23 -15.64 16.93
N LEU A 129 8.29 -15.02 15.74
CA LEU A 129 7.59 -13.76 15.45
C LEU A 129 6.07 -13.91 15.48
N MET A 130 5.54 -15.03 14.98
CA MET A 130 4.11 -15.33 15.03
C MET A 130 3.63 -15.73 16.43
N ALA A 131 4.53 -16.24 17.28
CA ALA A 131 4.22 -16.62 18.67
C ALA A 131 4.04 -15.42 19.61
N ILE A 132 4.27 -14.17 19.17
CA ILE A 132 3.94 -12.99 19.98
C ILE A 132 2.41 -12.95 20.13
N PRO A 133 1.87 -13.32 21.30
CA PRO A 133 0.42 -13.37 21.46
C PRO A 133 -0.13 -11.94 21.34
N SER A 134 -1.05 -11.73 20.39
CA SER A 134 -1.95 -10.59 20.48
C SER A 134 -2.70 -10.74 21.81
N ILE A 135 -2.32 -9.95 22.81
CA ILE A 135 -2.98 -9.95 24.12
C ILE A 135 -4.46 -9.67 23.86
N PRO A 136 -5.38 -10.64 24.05
CA PRO A 136 -6.78 -10.38 23.90
C PRO A 136 -7.13 -9.35 24.98
N ALA A 137 -7.61 -8.16 24.58
CA ALA A 137 -8.15 -7.18 25.50
C ALA A 137 -9.25 -7.88 26.32
N ARG A 138 -8.95 -8.25 27.57
CA ARG A 138 -9.96 -8.78 28.48
C ARG A 138 -11.04 -7.71 28.65
N PRO A 139 -12.30 -7.99 28.31
CA PRO A 139 -13.38 -7.05 28.61
C PRO A 139 -13.41 -6.85 30.12
N VAL A 140 -13.18 -5.61 30.54
CA VAL A 140 -13.36 -5.19 31.95
C VAL A 140 -14.83 -5.41 32.27
N ARG A 141 -15.15 -6.43 33.09
CA ARG A 141 -16.52 -6.60 33.60
C ARG A 141 -16.82 -5.44 34.52
N PRO A 142 -17.91 -4.67 34.28
CA PRO A 142 -18.32 -3.67 35.23
C PRO A 142 -18.72 -4.36 36.52
N MET A 143 -18.12 -3.97 37.64
CA MET A 143 -18.56 -4.40 38.98
C MET A 143 -19.96 -3.82 39.21
N ARG A 144 -20.92 -4.71 39.52
CA ARG A 144 -22.25 -4.35 40.01
C ARG A 144 -22.17 -4.09 41.52
#